data_532d8f6177a20c32607caeb1065b139c
#
_entry.id   532d8f6177a20c32607caeb1065b139c
#
_cell.length_a   1.000
_cell.length_b   1.000
_cell.length_c   1.000
_cell.angle_alpha   90.00
_cell.angle_beta   90.00
_cell.angle_gamma   90.00
#
_symmetry.space_group_name_H-M   'P 1'
#
loop_
_entity.id
_entity.type
_entity.pdbx_description
1 polymer ?
#
loop_
_entity_poly.entity_id
_entity_poly.type
_entity_poly.pdbx_seq_one_letter_code
_entity_poly.pdbx_strand_id
1 'polypeptide(L)'
;MIILASKSPRRLELMKHITEDFIVKSADADETLPRGISPEEAVLRLSAIKAEPFRNDEDTVIGADTVVALGRKILGKPKNDDGARAMLRSLSGKTHSVFTGVTIIHSQESTSFAVQTKVSFYELSDEDIERYIKTGEHRDKAGSYGIQGYGSLFVKEIKGDYFNVVGLPIGKLNKELKSFL
;
A
#
# COMPACT_ATOMS: atom_id res chain seq x y z
N MET A 1 5.81 -2.18 -23.46
CA MET A 1 4.63 -2.72 -22.69
C MET A 1 4.72 -2.25 -21.25
N ILE A 2 3.59 -2.20 -20.52
CA ILE A 2 3.62 -1.88 -19.08
C ILE A 2 3.61 -3.16 -18.26
N ILE A 3 4.49 -3.24 -17.23
CA ILE A 3 4.57 -4.33 -16.27
C ILE A 3 4.18 -3.79 -14.90
N LEU A 4 3.12 -4.31 -14.30
CA LEU A 4 2.79 -4.07 -12.90
C LEU A 4 3.47 -5.13 -12.02
N ALA A 5 4.51 -4.73 -11.29
CA ALA A 5 5.29 -5.61 -10.41
C ALA A 5 4.58 -5.78 -9.04
N SER A 6 3.43 -6.47 -9.02
CA SER A 6 2.62 -6.62 -7.80
C SER A 6 1.69 -7.84 -7.86
N LYS A 7 1.60 -8.59 -6.75
CA LYS A 7 0.61 -9.67 -6.54
C LYS A 7 -0.74 -9.14 -6.03
N SER A 8 -0.87 -7.84 -5.72
CA SER A 8 -2.06 -7.27 -5.09
C SER A 8 -3.25 -7.19 -6.08
N PRO A 9 -4.37 -7.90 -5.83
CA PRO A 9 -5.56 -7.78 -6.68
C PRO A 9 -6.12 -6.36 -6.73
N ARG A 10 -6.01 -5.63 -5.62
CA ARG A 10 -6.47 -4.23 -5.53
C ARG A 10 -5.69 -3.31 -6.45
N ARG A 11 -4.35 -3.46 -6.51
CA ARG A 11 -3.51 -2.68 -7.43
C ARG A 11 -3.77 -3.02 -8.88
N LEU A 12 -4.03 -4.29 -9.17
CA LEU A 12 -4.42 -4.74 -10.51
C LEU A 12 -5.72 -4.04 -10.95
N GLU A 13 -6.76 -4.05 -10.11
CA GLU A 13 -8.02 -3.37 -10.42
C GLU A 13 -7.83 -1.85 -10.56
N LEU A 14 -7.03 -1.23 -9.72
CA LEU A 14 -6.74 0.20 -9.82
C LEU A 14 -5.96 0.54 -11.10
N MET A 15 -5.01 -0.31 -11.51
CA MET A 15 -4.23 -0.09 -12.73
C MET A 15 -5.10 -0.06 -14.00
N LYS A 16 -6.18 -0.83 -14.06
CA LYS A 16 -7.15 -0.84 -15.16
C LYS A 16 -7.80 0.53 -15.41
N HIS A 17 -7.85 1.42 -14.41
CA HIS A 17 -8.34 2.79 -14.61
C HIS A 17 -7.35 3.67 -15.40
N ILE A 18 -6.09 3.27 -15.47
CA ILE A 18 -5.05 3.98 -16.23
C ILE A 18 -4.93 3.39 -17.63
N THR A 19 -4.82 2.06 -17.72
CA THR A 19 -4.73 1.31 -18.97
C THR A 19 -5.14 -0.14 -18.77
N GLU A 20 -5.68 -0.76 -19.80
CA GLU A 20 -5.91 -2.21 -19.83
C GLU A 20 -4.73 -2.98 -20.45
N ASP A 21 -3.82 -2.25 -21.14
CA ASP A 21 -2.65 -2.84 -21.78
C ASP A 21 -1.45 -2.91 -20.83
N PHE A 22 -1.51 -3.87 -19.90
CA PHE A 22 -0.41 -4.19 -18.99
C PHE A 22 -0.42 -5.67 -18.62
N ILE A 23 0.75 -6.14 -18.18
CA ILE A 23 0.90 -7.48 -17.61
C ILE A 23 1.31 -7.41 -16.14
N VAL A 24 0.97 -8.45 -15.38
CA VAL A 24 1.32 -8.58 -13.97
C VAL A 24 2.49 -9.54 -13.84
N LYS A 25 3.53 -9.10 -13.15
CA LYS A 25 4.66 -9.94 -12.75
C LYS A 25 4.93 -9.78 -11.26
N SER A 26 5.55 -10.77 -10.65
CA SER A 26 6.01 -10.67 -9.27
C SER A 26 7.26 -11.52 -9.08
N ALA A 27 8.22 -11.00 -8.34
CA ALA A 27 9.39 -11.74 -7.89
C ALA A 27 9.42 -11.78 -6.37
N ASP A 28 10.04 -12.79 -5.82
CA ASP A 28 10.41 -12.81 -4.41
C ASP A 28 11.72 -12.03 -4.27
N ALA A 29 11.65 -10.91 -3.55
CA ALA A 29 12.78 -10.04 -3.29
C ALA A 29 12.98 -9.89 -1.78
N ASP A 30 14.18 -9.59 -1.36
CA ASP A 30 14.48 -9.28 0.04
C ASP A 30 13.90 -7.89 0.38
N GLU A 31 12.79 -7.88 1.11
CA GLU A 31 12.09 -6.68 1.57
C GLU A 31 12.59 -6.20 2.95
N THR A 32 13.77 -6.65 3.39
CA THR A 32 14.33 -6.24 4.68
C THR A 32 14.64 -4.75 4.69
N LEU A 33 14.09 -4.06 5.68
CA LEU A 33 14.28 -2.62 5.88
C LEU A 33 15.28 -2.32 7.00
N PRO A 34 16.06 -1.25 6.89
CA PRO A 34 16.91 -0.77 7.97
C PRO A 34 16.09 -0.41 9.22
N ARG A 35 16.67 -0.61 10.40
CA ARG A 35 16.04 -0.16 11.65
C ARG A 35 15.87 1.36 11.66
N GLY A 36 14.73 1.84 12.11
CA GLY A 36 14.45 3.27 12.25
C GLY A 36 14.17 4.01 10.96
N ILE A 37 14.04 3.31 9.84
CA ILE A 37 13.62 3.91 8.56
C ILE A 37 12.26 4.61 8.70
N SER A 38 12.10 5.75 8.06
CA SER A 38 10.81 6.45 8.03
C SER A 38 9.78 5.70 7.16
N PRO A 39 8.47 5.84 7.42
CA PRO A 39 7.44 5.22 6.58
C PRO A 39 7.54 5.61 5.10
N GLU A 40 7.88 6.86 4.81
CA GLU A 40 8.04 7.36 3.45
C GLU A 40 9.24 6.70 2.74
N GLU A 41 10.41 6.69 3.39
CA GLU A 41 11.60 6.02 2.83
C GLU A 41 11.38 4.51 2.67
N ALA A 42 10.65 3.88 3.59
CA ALA A 42 10.31 2.47 3.52
C ALA A 42 9.56 2.12 2.23
N VAL A 43 8.48 2.88 1.93
CA VAL A 43 7.68 2.59 0.72
C VAL A 43 8.41 2.94 -0.57
N LEU A 44 9.25 3.96 -0.59
CA LEU A 44 10.09 4.27 -1.74
C LEU A 44 11.07 3.13 -2.01
N ARG A 45 11.72 2.63 -0.96
CA ARG A 45 12.66 1.50 -1.09
C ARG A 45 11.96 0.22 -1.53
N LEU A 46 10.84 -0.13 -0.90
CA LEU A 46 10.09 -1.36 -1.21
C LEU A 46 9.52 -1.33 -2.62
N SER A 47 9.02 -0.18 -3.08
CA SER A 47 8.52 -0.05 -4.46
C SER A 47 9.63 -0.25 -5.49
N ALA A 48 10.83 0.28 -5.23
CA ALA A 48 12.00 0.08 -6.10
C ALA A 48 12.45 -1.40 -6.10
N ILE A 49 12.55 -2.03 -4.93
CA ILE A 49 12.89 -3.46 -4.79
C ILE A 49 11.94 -4.34 -5.61
N LYS A 50 10.65 -4.01 -5.64
CA LYS A 50 9.65 -4.77 -6.41
C LYS A 50 9.73 -4.55 -7.91
N ALA A 51 10.13 -3.37 -8.35
CA ALA A 51 10.24 -3.04 -9.78
C ALA A 51 11.54 -3.58 -10.40
N GLU A 52 12.66 -3.47 -9.69
CA GLU A 52 13.99 -3.72 -10.19
C GLU A 52 14.20 -5.09 -10.87
N PRO A 53 13.66 -6.23 -10.37
CA PRO A 53 13.82 -7.54 -11.01
C PRO A 53 13.28 -7.63 -12.45
N PHE A 54 12.44 -6.69 -12.86
CA PHE A 54 11.80 -6.68 -14.18
C PHE A 54 12.34 -5.58 -15.10
N ARG A 55 13.38 -4.84 -14.67
CA ARG A 55 14.04 -3.82 -15.50
C ARG A 55 14.53 -4.43 -16.80
N ASN A 56 14.21 -3.80 -17.90
CA ASN A 56 14.69 -4.09 -19.25
C ASN A 56 14.57 -2.83 -20.13
N ASP A 57 15.08 -2.89 -21.35
CA ASP A 57 15.14 -1.72 -22.24
C ASP A 57 13.84 -1.46 -23.04
N GLU A 58 12.87 -2.36 -23.00
CA GLU A 58 11.65 -2.31 -23.84
C GLU A 58 10.40 -1.95 -23.04
N ASP A 59 10.34 -2.34 -21.78
CA ASP A 59 9.12 -2.25 -20.97
C ASP A 59 9.19 -1.11 -19.95
N THR A 60 8.01 -0.61 -19.59
CA THR A 60 7.85 0.28 -18.42
C THR A 60 7.40 -0.52 -17.23
N VAL A 61 8.20 -0.57 -16.16
CA VAL A 61 7.90 -1.34 -14.96
C VAL A 61 7.38 -0.43 -13.86
N ILE A 62 6.28 -0.82 -13.23
CA ILE A 62 5.68 -0.10 -12.11
C ILE A 62 5.71 -1.00 -10.88
N GLY A 63 6.51 -0.62 -9.88
CA GLY A 63 6.50 -1.23 -8.54
C GLY A 63 5.77 -0.35 -7.54
N ALA A 64 5.07 -0.97 -6.60
CA ALA A 64 4.38 -0.23 -5.53
C ALA A 64 4.40 -1.00 -4.21
N ASP A 65 4.48 -0.26 -3.11
CA ASP A 65 4.32 -0.81 -1.77
C ASP A 65 3.55 0.15 -0.85
N THR A 66 2.83 -0.41 0.14
CA THR A 66 1.98 0.35 1.04
C THR A 66 2.28 -0.04 2.49
N VAL A 67 2.48 0.95 3.35
CA VAL A 67 2.60 0.75 4.79
C VAL A 67 1.60 1.63 5.55
N VAL A 68 1.18 1.11 6.71
CA VAL A 68 0.40 1.86 7.70
C VAL A 68 1.34 2.29 8.80
N ALA A 69 1.25 3.53 9.25
CA ALA A 69 2.09 4.05 10.33
C ALA A 69 1.27 4.80 11.38
N LEU A 70 1.46 4.46 12.64
CA LEU A 70 0.95 5.20 13.80
C LEU A 70 2.10 6.02 14.39
N GLY A 71 2.08 7.32 14.15
CA GLY A 71 3.25 8.16 14.36
C GLY A 71 4.41 7.68 13.48
N ARG A 72 5.54 7.35 14.11
CA ARG A 72 6.73 6.82 13.40
C ARG A 72 6.77 5.29 13.32
N LYS A 73 5.84 4.61 14.01
CA LYS A 73 5.81 3.14 14.06
C LYS A 73 5.11 2.59 12.84
N ILE A 74 5.83 1.88 12.02
CA ILE A 74 5.26 1.12 10.89
C ILE A 74 4.54 -0.12 11.43
N LEU A 75 3.27 -0.28 11.04
CA LEU A 75 2.46 -1.45 11.32
C LEU A 75 2.47 -2.34 10.07
N GLY A 76 3.15 -3.48 10.19
CA GLY A 76 3.16 -4.48 9.13
C GLY A 76 1.88 -5.30 9.06
N LYS A 77 1.95 -6.42 8.38
CA LYS A 77 0.89 -7.43 8.36
C LYS A 77 0.81 -8.14 9.72
N PRO A 78 -0.38 -8.47 10.22
CA PRO A 78 -0.50 -9.23 11.46
C PRO A 78 0.02 -10.66 11.27
N LYS A 79 0.67 -11.20 12.28
CA LYS A 79 1.16 -12.59 12.26
C LYS A 79 0.04 -13.60 12.53
N ASN A 80 -0.97 -13.19 13.28
CA ASN A 80 -2.11 -13.99 13.71
C ASN A 80 -3.26 -13.06 14.13
N ASP A 81 -4.37 -13.65 14.55
CA ASP A 81 -5.57 -12.91 14.98
C ASP A 81 -5.30 -12.05 16.22
N ASP A 82 -4.46 -12.49 17.17
CA ASP A 82 -4.10 -11.69 18.36
C ASP A 82 -3.27 -10.46 17.98
N GLY A 83 -2.34 -10.62 17.06
CA GLY A 83 -1.59 -9.50 16.48
C GLY A 83 -2.51 -8.49 15.79
N ALA A 84 -3.51 -8.97 15.06
CA ALA A 84 -4.51 -8.13 14.42
C ALA A 84 -5.36 -7.36 15.43
N ARG A 85 -5.84 -8.02 16.50
CA ARG A 85 -6.55 -7.37 17.62
C ARG A 85 -5.72 -6.25 18.24
N ALA A 86 -4.46 -6.53 18.54
CA ALA A 86 -3.55 -5.54 19.13
C ALA A 86 -3.34 -4.33 18.19
N MET A 87 -3.18 -4.56 16.89
CA MET A 87 -3.07 -3.48 15.90
C MET A 87 -4.34 -2.64 15.85
N LEU A 88 -5.51 -3.24 15.72
CA LEU A 88 -6.79 -2.53 15.67
C LEU A 88 -7.05 -1.72 16.94
N ARG A 89 -6.78 -2.28 18.13
CA ARG A 89 -6.85 -1.53 19.40
C ARG A 89 -5.91 -0.33 19.41
N SER A 90 -4.71 -0.46 18.85
CA SER A 90 -3.75 0.64 18.77
C SER A 90 -4.21 1.78 17.85
N LEU A 91 -5.02 1.48 16.83
CA LEU A 91 -5.58 2.43 15.87
C LEU A 91 -6.91 3.04 16.32
N SER A 92 -7.64 2.38 17.23
CA SER A 92 -8.95 2.79 17.74
C SER A 92 -8.94 4.25 18.22
N GLY A 93 -9.88 5.05 17.74
CA GLY A 93 -10.05 6.46 18.11
C GLY A 93 -8.91 7.38 17.69
N LYS A 94 -7.98 6.93 16.85
CA LYS A 94 -6.79 7.69 16.48
C LYS A 94 -6.73 7.97 14.97
N THR A 95 -5.86 8.92 14.63
CA THR A 95 -5.45 9.19 13.25
C THR A 95 -4.10 8.53 13.00
N HIS A 96 -4.03 7.76 11.95
CA HIS A 96 -2.81 7.15 11.44
C HIS A 96 -2.55 7.57 9.99
N SER A 97 -1.39 7.23 9.47
CA SER A 97 -1.01 7.54 8.09
C SER A 97 -0.87 6.26 7.27
N VAL A 98 -1.32 6.33 6.03
CA VAL A 98 -1.07 5.31 5.01
C VAL A 98 -0.15 5.91 3.96
N PHE A 99 0.98 5.27 3.73
CA PHE A 99 1.94 5.66 2.70
C PHE A 99 1.95 4.62 1.60
N THR A 100 1.87 5.04 0.36
CA THR A 100 2.18 4.19 -0.79
C THR A 100 3.33 4.82 -1.57
N GLY A 101 4.40 4.05 -1.75
CA GLY A 101 5.50 4.35 -2.66
C GLY A 101 5.25 3.72 -4.02
N VAL A 102 5.62 4.44 -5.07
CA VAL A 102 5.58 3.96 -6.45
C VAL A 102 6.91 4.25 -7.09
N THR A 103 7.45 3.27 -7.79
CA THR A 103 8.64 3.39 -8.64
C THR A 103 8.28 3.03 -10.06
N ILE A 104 8.65 3.91 -10.99
CA ILE A 104 8.51 3.70 -12.43
C ILE A 104 9.92 3.55 -13.00
N ILE A 105 10.13 2.50 -13.78
CA ILE A 105 11.40 2.23 -14.47
C ILE A 105 11.13 2.09 -15.96
N HIS A 106 11.92 2.74 -16.78
CA HIS A 106 11.94 2.53 -18.23
C HIS A 106 13.38 2.58 -18.73
N SER A 107 13.86 1.49 -19.29
CA SER A 107 15.28 1.35 -19.67
C SER A 107 16.21 1.67 -18.49
N GLN A 108 17.12 2.62 -18.65
CA GLN A 108 18.07 3.04 -17.60
C GLN A 108 17.52 4.11 -16.65
N GLU A 109 16.38 4.71 -16.99
CA GLU A 109 15.77 5.76 -16.19
C GLU A 109 14.82 5.21 -15.14
N SER A 110 14.70 5.89 -14.00
CA SER A 110 13.74 5.58 -12.97
C SER A 110 13.31 6.83 -12.22
N THR A 111 12.05 6.84 -11.82
CA THR A 111 11.52 7.85 -10.90
C THR A 111 10.72 7.17 -9.79
N SER A 112 10.74 7.76 -8.61
CA SER A 112 10.00 7.25 -7.46
C SER A 112 9.30 8.39 -6.72
N PHE A 113 8.13 8.12 -6.21
CA PHE A 113 7.39 9.07 -5.37
C PHE A 113 6.61 8.33 -4.28
N ALA A 114 6.30 9.02 -3.21
CA ALA A 114 5.43 8.55 -2.16
C ALA A 114 4.20 9.45 -2.01
N VAL A 115 3.08 8.87 -1.60
CA VAL A 115 1.85 9.59 -1.25
C VAL A 115 1.44 9.19 0.15
N GLN A 116 1.12 10.20 0.96
CA GLN A 116 0.61 10.04 2.32
C GLN A 116 -0.87 10.40 2.36
N THR A 117 -1.66 9.58 3.04
CA THR A 117 -3.07 9.86 3.37
C THR A 117 -3.29 9.61 4.86
N LYS A 118 -3.93 10.55 5.55
CA LYS A 118 -4.32 10.39 6.94
C LYS A 118 -5.69 9.74 7.03
N VAL A 119 -5.82 8.73 7.88
CA VAL A 119 -7.06 8.00 8.15
C VAL A 119 -7.36 8.07 9.63
N SER A 120 -8.55 8.54 10.00
CA SER A 120 -9.01 8.61 11.38
C SER A 120 -10.05 7.51 11.62
N PHE A 121 -9.88 6.75 12.70
CA PHE A 121 -10.83 5.74 13.12
C PHE A 121 -11.79 6.28 14.17
N TYR A 122 -13.01 5.76 14.18
CA TYR A 122 -13.86 5.80 15.36
C TYR A 122 -13.23 5.02 16.52
N GLU A 123 -13.68 5.25 17.74
CA GLU A 123 -13.39 4.33 18.84
C GLU A 123 -14.02 2.97 18.53
N LEU A 124 -13.22 1.91 18.63
CA LEU A 124 -13.64 0.54 18.35
C LEU A 124 -13.86 -0.21 19.66
N SER A 125 -15.04 -0.80 19.80
CA SER A 125 -15.31 -1.73 20.90
C SER A 125 -14.60 -3.07 20.64
N ASP A 126 -14.41 -3.87 21.70
CA ASP A 126 -13.91 -5.24 21.54
C ASP A 126 -14.85 -6.08 20.66
N GLU A 127 -16.16 -5.83 20.71
CA GLU A 127 -17.14 -6.50 19.84
C GLU A 127 -16.94 -6.15 18.37
N ASP A 128 -16.69 -4.88 18.05
CA ASP A 128 -16.40 -4.45 16.67
C ASP A 128 -15.16 -5.14 16.12
N ILE A 129 -14.10 -5.19 16.92
CA ILE A 129 -12.85 -5.85 16.57
C ILE A 129 -13.07 -7.36 16.35
N GLU A 130 -13.75 -8.04 17.27
CA GLU A 130 -14.01 -9.49 17.13
C GLU A 130 -14.90 -9.82 15.92
N ARG A 131 -15.90 -9.00 15.66
CA ARG A 131 -16.73 -9.14 14.45
C ARG A 131 -15.91 -9.03 13.19
N TYR A 132 -14.99 -8.06 13.14
CA TYR A 132 -14.10 -7.88 12.00
C TYR A 132 -13.10 -9.03 11.84
N ILE A 133 -12.47 -9.48 12.92
CA ILE A 133 -11.53 -10.61 12.90
C ILE A 133 -12.18 -11.88 12.33
N LYS A 134 -13.44 -12.14 12.69
CA LYS A 134 -14.21 -13.29 12.17
C LYS A 134 -14.39 -13.28 10.66
N THR A 135 -14.33 -12.11 10.01
CA THR A 135 -14.41 -12.02 8.54
C THR A 135 -13.15 -12.54 7.84
N GLY A 136 -12.03 -12.60 8.54
CA GLY A 136 -10.72 -12.92 7.97
C GLY A 136 -10.10 -11.83 7.09
N GLU A 137 -10.77 -10.69 6.94
CA GLU A 137 -10.32 -9.59 6.06
C GLU A 137 -9.00 -8.95 6.50
N HIS A 138 -8.66 -9.02 7.79
CA HIS A 138 -7.41 -8.50 8.36
C HIS A 138 -6.15 -9.18 7.83
N ARG A 139 -6.29 -10.40 7.31
CA ARG A 139 -5.15 -11.20 6.82
C ARG A 139 -4.49 -10.53 5.62
N ASP A 140 -3.16 -10.58 5.60
CA ASP A 140 -2.34 -10.01 4.52
C ASP A 140 -2.47 -8.50 4.28
N LYS A 141 -3.01 -7.76 5.26
CA LYS A 141 -3.14 -6.30 5.19
C LYS A 141 -2.27 -5.59 6.21
N ALA A 142 -1.50 -4.61 5.77
CA ALA A 142 -0.78 -3.70 6.66
C ALA A 142 -1.76 -2.98 7.61
N GLY A 143 -1.44 -2.91 8.90
CA GLY A 143 -2.32 -2.33 9.91
C GLY A 143 -3.59 -3.15 10.21
N SER A 144 -3.71 -4.34 9.64
CA SER A 144 -4.79 -5.30 9.87
C SER A 144 -6.17 -4.88 9.36
N TYR A 145 -6.30 -3.92 8.45
CA TYR A 145 -7.60 -3.56 7.89
C TYR A 145 -7.53 -3.22 6.40
N GLY A 146 -8.69 -3.32 5.74
CA GLY A 146 -8.91 -2.85 4.38
C GLY A 146 -10.05 -1.84 4.33
N ILE A 147 -9.84 -0.71 3.62
CA ILE A 147 -10.84 0.37 3.55
C ILE A 147 -12.04 0.03 2.67
N GLN A 148 -11.90 -0.92 1.76
CA GLN A 148 -12.95 -1.26 0.79
C GLN A 148 -13.96 -2.28 1.32
N GLY A 149 -13.61 -3.07 2.32
CA GLY A 149 -14.47 -4.10 2.87
C GLY A 149 -15.07 -3.72 4.23
N TYR A 150 -15.13 -4.68 5.13
CA TYR A 150 -15.69 -4.47 6.48
C TYR A 150 -14.90 -3.45 7.31
N GLY A 151 -13.58 -3.29 7.05
CA GLY A 151 -12.76 -2.27 7.69
C GLY A 151 -13.20 -0.84 7.38
N SER A 152 -14.03 -0.63 6.35
CA SER A 152 -14.65 0.68 6.07
C SER A 152 -15.50 1.20 7.24
N LEU A 153 -16.08 0.32 8.04
CA LEU A 153 -16.88 0.68 9.21
C LEU A 153 -16.07 1.35 10.33
N PHE A 154 -14.75 1.17 10.32
CA PHE A 154 -13.86 1.79 11.30
C PHE A 154 -13.51 3.24 10.97
N VAL A 155 -13.63 3.61 9.69
CA VAL A 155 -13.11 4.87 9.17
C VAL A 155 -14.10 6.01 9.41
N LYS A 156 -13.66 7.02 10.17
CA LYS A 156 -14.39 8.25 10.43
C LYS A 156 -14.09 9.34 9.39
N GLU A 157 -12.84 9.45 8.97
CA GLU A 157 -12.38 10.52 8.07
C GLU A 157 -11.13 10.07 7.30
N ILE A 158 -11.01 10.56 6.08
CA ILE A 158 -9.82 10.45 5.24
C ILE A 158 -9.40 11.86 4.82
N LYS A 159 -8.11 12.18 4.97
CA LYS A 159 -7.49 13.41 4.45
C LYS A 159 -6.37 13.03 3.49
N GLY A 160 -6.62 13.20 2.21
CA GLY A 160 -5.70 12.87 1.11
C GLY A 160 -6.35 11.96 0.07
N ASP A 161 -5.51 11.20 -0.61
CA ASP A 161 -5.91 10.31 -1.70
C ASP A 161 -6.48 8.99 -1.17
N TYR A 162 -7.75 8.70 -1.48
CA TYR A 162 -8.41 7.43 -1.16
C TYR A 162 -7.73 6.24 -1.84
N PHE A 163 -7.35 6.37 -3.11
CA PHE A 163 -6.73 5.28 -3.87
C PHE A 163 -5.33 4.94 -3.33
N ASN A 164 -4.64 5.92 -2.75
CA ASN A 164 -3.43 5.68 -1.98
C ASN A 164 -3.69 4.71 -0.81
N VAL A 165 -4.79 4.89 -0.07
CA VAL A 165 -5.17 4.00 1.03
C VAL A 165 -5.52 2.59 0.53
N VAL A 166 -6.14 2.48 -0.64
CA VAL A 166 -6.41 1.19 -1.30
C VAL A 166 -5.12 0.48 -1.71
N GLY A 167 -4.08 1.24 -2.09
CA GLY A 167 -2.75 0.71 -2.35
C GLY A 167 -2.06 1.16 -3.64
N LEU A 168 -2.67 2.09 -4.41
CA LEU A 168 -2.06 2.67 -5.60
C LEU A 168 -2.64 4.06 -5.89
N PRO A 169 -1.88 5.15 -5.72
CA PRO A 169 -2.34 6.52 -5.96
C PRO A 169 -2.43 6.82 -7.46
N ILE A 170 -3.49 6.31 -8.11
CA ILE A 170 -3.65 6.27 -9.57
C ILE A 170 -3.64 7.65 -10.22
N GLY A 171 -4.17 8.68 -9.56
CA GLY A 171 -4.16 10.04 -10.09
C GLY A 171 -2.75 10.58 -10.27
N LYS A 172 -1.89 10.42 -9.26
CA LYS A 172 -0.49 10.82 -9.33
C LYS A 172 0.29 9.92 -10.28
N LEU A 173 0.10 8.60 -10.20
CA LEU A 173 0.75 7.65 -11.09
C LEU A 173 0.47 7.97 -12.57
N ASN A 174 -0.78 8.26 -12.93
CA ASN A 174 -1.14 8.61 -14.31
C ASN A 174 -0.45 9.90 -14.81
N LYS A 175 -0.24 10.89 -13.92
CA LYS A 175 0.51 12.11 -14.25
C LYS A 175 2.00 11.82 -14.47
N GLU A 176 2.61 11.06 -13.57
CA GLU A 176 4.03 10.70 -13.66
C GLU A 176 4.31 9.83 -14.90
N LEU A 177 3.45 8.87 -15.22
CA LEU A 177 3.58 8.06 -16.44
C LEU A 177 3.55 8.92 -17.71
N LYS A 178 2.67 9.91 -17.81
CA LYS A 178 2.58 10.79 -18.97
C LYS A 178 3.81 11.69 -19.17
N SER A 179 4.52 12.00 -18.09
CA SER A 179 5.75 12.80 -18.17
C SER A 179 7.01 11.95 -18.36
N PHE A 180 6.91 10.65 -18.11
CA PHE A 180 8.02 9.71 -18.17
C PHE A 180 8.07 8.94 -19.50
N LEU A 181 6.93 8.77 -20.17
CA LEU A 181 6.78 8.15 -21.49
C LEU A 181 6.61 9.18 -22.60
#